data_bd3612b066105bc5b61f5addadfdf296
#
_entry.id   bd3612b066105bc5b61f5addadfdf296
#
_cell.length_a   1.000
_cell.length_b   1.000
_cell.length_c   1.000
_cell.angle_alpha   90.00
_cell.angle_beta   90.00
_cell.angle_gamma   90.00
#
_symmetry.space_group_name_H-M   'P 1'
#
loop_
_entity.id
_entity.type
_entity.pdbx_description
1 polymer ?
#
loop_
_entity_poly.entity_id
_entity_poly.type
_entity_poly.pdbx_seq_one_letter_code
_entity_poly.pdbx_strand_id
1 'polypeptide(L)'
;MKRLACVFVLAACGSPPAVNGVRAGQAVVVVTSNVGDAQVWVDGRYIGTVGMVHAGLAIDPGHHRIELRHDDYFSRYAELAVTRAERTKLDLEMKPVLP
;
A
#
# COMPACT_ATOMS: atom_id res chain seq x y z
N MET A 1 14.85 22.64 30.87
CA MET A 1 14.77 22.19 30.46
C MET A 1 14.49 21.33 30.00
N LYS A 2 14.40 21.08 29.75
CA LYS A 2 14.21 20.37 29.30
C LYS A 2 13.96 19.55 28.86
N ARG A 3 13.79 19.16 28.40
CA ARG A 3 13.61 18.40 27.84
C ARG A 3 13.24 17.54 27.57
N LEU A 4 13.03 17.31 27.22
CA LEU A 4 12.70 16.47 26.77
C LEU A 4 12.45 15.66 26.26
N ALA A 5 12.30 15.49 26.02
CA ALA A 5 11.99 14.79 25.47
C ALA A 5 12.01 13.76 24.85
N CYS A 6 12.07 13.35 24.53
CA CYS A 6 12.21 12.53 23.85
C CYS A 6 11.77 11.45 23.64
N VAL A 7 11.68 11.06 23.49
CA VAL A 7 11.43 10.18 23.43
C VAL A 7 10.75 9.47 22.74
N PHE A 8 10.37 9.32 22.34
CA PHE A 8 9.71 8.74 21.73
C PHE A 8 10.00 7.99 20.73
N VAL A 9 10.40 8.06 20.37
CA VAL A 9 10.87 7.56 19.46
C VAL A 9 10.77 6.21 19.25
N LEU A 10 10.68 5.61 20.01
CA LEU A 10 10.55 4.36 19.93
C LEU A 10 9.52 3.85 19.26
N ALA A 11 8.64 4.52 19.08
CA ALA A 11 7.49 4.01 18.52
C ALA A 11 7.65 3.44 17.19
N ALA A 12 8.61 3.76 16.53
CA ALA A 12 8.76 3.26 15.21
C ALA A 12 9.05 1.80 15.16
N CYS A 13 9.34 1.23 16.25
CA CYS A 13 9.65 -0.16 16.23
C CYS A 13 8.44 -0.97 15.97
N GLY A 14 8.47 -2.01 15.33
CA GLY A 14 7.38 -2.92 15.22
C GLY A 14 6.64 -2.91 13.91
N SER A 15 6.78 -1.87 13.12
CA SER A 15 6.17 -1.88 11.80
C SER A 15 7.15 -2.40 10.79
N PRO A 16 6.72 -3.34 9.92
CA PRO A 16 7.60 -3.77 8.84
C PRO A 16 7.83 -2.63 7.86
N PRO A 17 8.97 -2.59 7.21
CA PRO A 17 9.21 -1.57 6.21
C PRO A 17 8.32 -1.78 4.99
N ALA A 18 7.95 -0.70 4.35
CA ALA A 18 7.26 -0.79 3.07
C ALA A 18 8.24 -1.12 1.97
N VAL A 19 7.74 -1.68 0.88
CA VAL A 19 8.57 -2.11 -0.23
C VAL A 19 9.38 -0.97 -0.83
N ASN A 20 8.76 0.18 -0.99
CA ASN A 20 9.41 1.33 -1.61
C ASN A 20 10.03 2.28 -0.59
N GLY A 21 10.12 1.86 0.67
CA GLY A 21 10.66 2.71 1.71
C GLY A 21 9.68 3.77 2.16
N VAL A 22 9.55 3.98 3.44
CA VAL A 22 8.61 4.94 3.98
C VAL A 22 9.35 6.22 4.34
N ARG A 23 8.89 7.32 3.79
CA ARG A 23 9.40 8.63 4.19
C ARG A 23 8.53 9.21 5.27
N ALA A 24 9.06 10.21 5.96
CA ALA A 24 8.30 10.86 7.01
C ALA A 24 6.98 11.39 6.46
N GLY A 25 5.91 11.09 7.15
CA GLY A 25 4.60 11.58 6.76
C GLY A 25 3.85 10.72 5.76
N GLN A 26 4.49 9.74 5.16
CA GLN A 26 3.80 8.88 4.21
C GLN A 26 2.91 7.88 4.93
N ALA A 27 1.84 7.49 4.26
CA ALA A 27 0.99 6.40 4.70
C ALA A 27 1.49 5.10 4.12
N VAL A 28 1.03 3.99 4.67
CA VAL A 28 1.34 2.66 4.17
C VAL A 28 0.03 1.95 3.87
N VAL A 29 -0.06 1.41 2.66
CA VAL A 29 -1.22 0.61 2.25
C VAL A 29 -0.75 -0.82 2.04
N VAL A 30 -1.40 -1.75 2.72
CA VAL A 30 -1.13 -3.17 2.56
C VAL A 30 -2.17 -3.71 1.58
N VAL A 31 -1.72 -4.10 0.40
CA VAL A 31 -2.62 -4.58 -0.65
C VAL A 31 -2.59 -6.10 -0.65
N THR A 32 -3.77 -6.70 -0.55
CA THR A 32 -3.90 -8.16 -0.63
C THR A 32 -4.91 -8.51 -1.72
N SER A 33 -4.73 -9.68 -2.31
CA SER A 33 -5.62 -10.16 -3.36
C SER A 33 -5.53 -11.67 -3.45
N ASN A 34 -6.51 -12.27 -4.09
CA ASN A 34 -6.48 -13.69 -4.41
C ASN A 34 -5.54 -13.99 -5.57
N VAL A 35 -4.96 -12.97 -6.23
CA VAL A 35 -4.06 -13.15 -7.37
C VAL A 35 -2.72 -12.52 -7.01
N GLY A 36 -1.78 -13.35 -6.57
CA GLY A 36 -0.50 -12.85 -6.06
C GLY A 36 0.41 -12.23 -7.10
N ASP A 37 0.27 -12.61 -8.36
CA ASP A 37 1.09 -12.06 -9.43
C ASP A 37 0.37 -10.95 -10.19
N ALA A 38 -0.73 -10.46 -9.69
CA ALA A 38 -1.41 -9.32 -10.30
C ALA A 38 -0.53 -8.07 -10.16
N GLN A 39 -0.56 -7.24 -11.18
CA GLN A 39 0.18 -5.98 -11.18
C GLN A 39 -0.55 -4.95 -10.35
N VAL A 40 0.20 -4.20 -9.57
CA VAL A 40 -0.35 -3.12 -8.75
C VAL A 40 0.04 -1.80 -9.39
N TRP A 41 -0.97 -1.00 -9.68
CA TRP A 41 -0.81 0.33 -10.26
C TRP A 41 -1.38 1.35 -9.30
N VAL A 42 -0.63 2.40 -9.04
CA VAL A 42 -1.05 3.49 -8.17
C VAL A 42 -1.09 4.76 -8.99
N ASP A 43 -2.27 5.36 -9.10
CA ASP A 43 -2.46 6.59 -9.86
C ASP A 43 -1.93 6.48 -11.28
N GLY A 44 -2.11 5.30 -11.88
CA GLY A 44 -1.68 5.06 -13.25
C GLY A 44 -0.22 4.67 -13.41
N ARG A 45 0.49 4.45 -12.31
CA ARG A 45 1.90 4.09 -12.37
C ARG A 45 2.09 2.68 -11.84
N TYR A 46 2.81 1.85 -12.58
CA TYR A 46 3.13 0.49 -12.15
C TYR A 46 4.11 0.51 -10.98
N ILE A 47 3.77 -0.22 -9.92
CA ILE A 47 4.59 -0.26 -8.71
C ILE A 47 5.25 -1.63 -8.53
N GLY A 48 4.54 -2.70 -8.85
CA GLY A 48 5.03 -4.05 -8.64
C GLY A 48 3.87 -5.01 -8.65
N THR A 49 4.07 -6.22 -8.17
CA THR A 49 2.99 -7.20 -8.07
C THR A 49 2.47 -7.24 -6.64
N VAL A 50 1.29 -7.85 -6.47
CA VAL A 50 0.71 -8.03 -5.14
C VAL A 50 1.70 -8.74 -4.21
N GLY A 51 2.37 -9.78 -4.71
CA GLY A 51 3.34 -10.50 -3.90
C GLY A 51 4.53 -9.65 -3.52
N MET A 52 4.91 -8.69 -4.35
CA MET A 52 6.04 -7.82 -4.06
C MET A 52 5.68 -6.73 -3.05
N VAL A 53 4.44 -6.26 -3.04
CA VAL A 53 4.06 -5.14 -2.18
C VAL A 53 3.28 -5.57 -0.94
N HIS A 54 3.24 -6.88 -0.65
CA HIS A 54 2.41 -7.37 0.46
C HIS A 54 2.86 -6.84 1.83
N ALA A 55 4.11 -6.45 1.97
CA ALA A 55 4.60 -5.90 3.23
C ALA A 55 4.12 -4.47 3.46
N GLY A 56 3.71 -3.79 2.42
CA GLY A 56 3.23 -2.44 2.51
C GLY A 56 3.71 -1.60 1.34
N LEU A 57 2.90 -0.65 0.97
CA LEU A 57 3.17 0.27 -0.12
C LEU A 57 3.12 1.68 0.46
N ALA A 58 4.23 2.40 0.42
CA ALA A 58 4.27 3.75 0.96
C ALA A 58 3.72 4.73 -0.07
N ILE A 59 2.76 5.55 0.32
CA ILE A 59 2.19 6.56 -0.55
C ILE A 59 1.97 7.85 0.24
N ASP A 60 1.91 8.93 -0.48
CA ASP A 60 1.68 10.23 0.14
C ASP A 60 0.24 10.35 0.63
N PRO A 61 -0.01 11.15 1.65
CA PRO A 61 -1.38 11.39 2.09
C PRO A 61 -2.23 11.98 0.96
N GLY A 62 -3.51 11.71 0.99
CA GLY A 62 -4.43 12.23 0.01
C GLY A 62 -5.21 11.12 -0.68
N HIS A 63 -5.81 11.47 -1.80
CA HIS A 63 -6.60 10.54 -2.58
C HIS A 63 -5.73 9.81 -3.58
N HIS A 64 -5.93 8.49 -3.68
CA HIS A 64 -5.18 7.66 -4.60
C HIS A 64 -6.08 6.61 -5.21
N ARG A 65 -5.73 6.17 -6.41
CA ARG A 65 -6.42 5.10 -7.09
C ARG A 65 -5.47 3.91 -7.19
N ILE A 66 -5.87 2.80 -6.62
CA ILE A 66 -5.11 1.56 -6.69
C ILE A 66 -5.80 0.67 -7.70
N GLU A 67 -5.03 0.12 -8.62
CA GLU A 67 -5.59 -0.76 -9.65
C GLU A 67 -4.78 -2.04 -9.71
N LEU A 68 -5.47 -3.18 -9.79
CA LEU A 68 -4.83 -4.47 -10.01
C LEU A 68 -5.13 -4.91 -11.42
N ARG A 69 -4.11 -5.38 -12.13
CA ARG A 69 -4.22 -5.86 -13.50
C ARG A 69 -3.57 -7.21 -13.65
N HIS A 70 -4.23 -8.08 -14.41
CA HIS A 70 -3.71 -9.40 -14.73
C HIS A 70 -4.39 -9.86 -16.02
N ASP A 71 -3.64 -10.53 -16.90
CA ASP A 71 -4.18 -10.91 -18.21
C ASP A 71 -5.37 -11.85 -18.11
N ASP A 72 -5.41 -12.68 -17.08
CA ASP A 72 -6.45 -13.69 -16.93
C ASP A 72 -7.60 -13.26 -16.04
N TYR A 73 -7.59 -12.02 -15.57
CA TYR A 73 -8.60 -11.52 -14.64
C TYR A 73 -9.07 -10.14 -15.06
N PHE A 74 -10.29 -9.81 -14.68
CA PHE A 74 -10.77 -8.45 -14.88
C PHE A 74 -10.03 -7.53 -13.96
N SER A 75 -9.68 -6.35 -14.45
CA SER A 75 -9.02 -5.35 -13.62
C SER A 75 -9.92 -4.95 -12.47
N ARG A 76 -9.31 -4.70 -11.32
CA ARG A 76 -10.02 -4.28 -10.14
C ARG A 76 -9.37 -3.02 -9.61
N TYR A 77 -10.16 -2.04 -9.25
CA TYR A 77 -9.57 -0.85 -8.65
C TYR A 77 -10.43 -0.33 -7.53
N ALA A 78 -9.78 0.44 -6.69
CA ALA A 78 -10.39 1.10 -5.56
C ALA A 78 -9.78 2.47 -5.42
N GLU A 79 -10.60 3.41 -5.00
CA GLU A 79 -10.11 4.72 -4.62
C GLU A 79 -10.11 4.81 -3.12
N LEU A 80 -9.08 5.42 -2.57
CA LEU A 80 -9.00 5.56 -1.12
C LEU A 80 -8.35 6.89 -0.80
N ALA A 81 -8.66 7.38 0.39
CA ALA A 81 -8.02 8.55 0.94
C ALA A 81 -7.25 8.10 2.16
N VAL A 82 -5.98 8.46 2.22
CA VAL A 82 -5.14 8.08 3.34
C VAL A 82 -4.62 9.34 4.01
N THR A 83 -4.44 9.24 5.32
CA THR A 83 -3.91 10.34 6.10
C THR A 83 -2.46 10.05 6.46
N ARG A 84 -1.80 11.08 6.91
CA ARG A 84 -0.41 11.03 7.29
C ARG A 84 -0.15 9.92 8.31
N ALA A 85 0.85 9.11 8.05
CA ALA A 85 1.29 8.03 8.93
C ALA A 85 0.24 6.93 9.15
N GLU A 86 -0.85 6.95 8.40
CA GLU A 86 -1.88 5.93 8.49
C GLU A 86 -1.40 4.62 7.89
N ARG A 87 -1.87 3.51 8.45
CA ARG A 87 -1.62 2.19 7.87
C ARG A 87 -2.97 1.58 7.54
N THR A 88 -3.22 1.35 6.27
CA THR A 88 -4.52 0.88 5.78
C THR A 88 -4.35 -0.45 5.07
N LYS A 89 -5.29 -1.35 5.31
CA LYS A 89 -5.32 -2.63 4.63
C LYS A 89 -6.37 -2.58 3.54
N LEU A 90 -5.98 -3.01 2.34
CA LEU A 90 -6.87 -2.98 1.18
C LEU A 90 -6.90 -4.38 0.57
N ASP A 91 -8.05 -5.03 0.62
CA ASP A 91 -8.21 -6.36 0.11
C ASP A 91 -9.07 -6.30 -1.16
N LEU A 92 -8.50 -6.69 -2.29
CA LEU A 92 -9.16 -6.61 -3.59
C LEU A 92 -9.20 -7.97 -4.23
N GLU A 93 -10.41 -8.52 -4.36
CA GLU A 93 -10.60 -9.80 -5.02
C GLU A 93 -10.77 -9.59 -6.51
N MET A 94 -10.02 -10.33 -7.33
CA MET A 94 -10.14 -10.26 -8.78
C MET A 94 -10.97 -11.42 -9.29
N LYS A 95 -11.72 -11.18 -10.34
CA LYS A 95 -12.58 -12.16 -10.97
C LYS A 95 -11.94 -12.62 -12.28
N PRO A 96 -11.91 -13.93 -12.53
CA PRO A 96 -11.30 -14.43 -13.77
C PRO A 96 -12.13 -14.04 -14.99
N VAL A 97 -11.40 -13.81 -16.08
CA VAL A 97 -12.02 -13.61 -17.37
C VAL A 97 -12.32 -15.00 -17.93
N LEU A 98 -13.57 -15.24 -18.27
CA LEU A 98 -13.95 -16.54 -18.80
C LEU A 98 -13.49 -16.68 -20.25
N PRO A 99 -13.08 -17.90 -20.66
CA PRO A 99 -12.67 -18.14 -22.03
C PRO A 99 -13.83 -18.03 -23.01
#